data_1897b097753ae5e196870fe5194c43f1
#
_entry.id   1897b097753ae5e196870fe5194c43f1
#
_cell.length_a   1.000
_cell.length_b   1.000
_cell.length_c   1.000
_cell.angle_alpha   90.00
_cell.angle_beta   90.00
_cell.angle_gamma   90.00
#
_symmetry.space_group_name_H-M   'P 1'
#
loop_
_entity.id
_entity.type
_entity.pdbx_description
1 polymer ?
#
loop_
_entity_poly.entity_id
_entity_poly.type
_entity_poly.pdbx_seq_one_letter_code
_entity_poly.pdbx_strand_id
1 'polypeptide(L)'
;MEIVRRIDALFEIERSINGQSADHRKAVRQAQSAPLVADLEAYMREQCAKLSRGHDLAKAMNYMFKRWGSFTRFLDDGRICLSNNAAERALRGIALGRKSWLFCGSDRGGRRAAAMYSLIVSAKMNDVDPQAWLADVLARIAAHPAHRLDELLPWNWKTVQQQGLAMQAA
;
A
#
# COMPACT_ATOMS: atom_id res chain seq x y z
N MET A 1 -6.26 -3.48 -27.44
CA MET A 1 -6.82 -2.15 -27.11
C MET A 1 -8.13 -2.26 -26.30
N GLU A 2 -9.04 -3.20 -26.58
CA GLU A 2 -10.36 -3.27 -25.91
C GLU A 2 -10.29 -3.47 -24.38
N ILE A 3 -9.44 -4.39 -23.90
CA ILE A 3 -9.25 -4.60 -22.44
C ILE A 3 -8.78 -3.32 -21.75
N VAL A 4 -7.85 -2.58 -22.35
CA VAL A 4 -7.35 -1.32 -21.78
C VAL A 4 -8.48 -0.31 -21.64
N ARG A 5 -9.30 -0.13 -22.68
CA ARG A 5 -10.46 0.78 -22.64
C ARG A 5 -11.45 0.44 -21.53
N ARG A 6 -11.71 -0.86 -21.31
CA ARG A 6 -12.59 -1.32 -20.22
C ARG A 6 -11.99 -1.06 -18.85
N ILE A 7 -10.68 -1.20 -18.70
CA ILE A 7 -9.96 -0.86 -17.48
C ILE A 7 -9.96 0.66 -17.25
N ASP A 8 -9.77 1.45 -18.30
CA ASP A 8 -9.81 2.93 -18.21
C ASP A 8 -11.16 3.42 -17.69
N ALA A 9 -12.27 2.80 -18.10
CA ALA A 9 -13.60 3.13 -17.58
C ALA A 9 -13.72 2.89 -16.05
N LEU A 10 -13.08 1.85 -15.51
CA LEU A 10 -13.02 1.63 -14.07
C LEU A 10 -12.21 2.73 -13.36
N PHE A 11 -11.10 3.16 -13.96
CA PHE A 11 -10.29 4.25 -13.40
C PHE A 11 -10.99 5.62 -13.47
N GLU A 12 -11.86 5.86 -14.46
CA GLU A 12 -12.71 7.08 -14.48
C GLU A 12 -13.64 7.12 -13.26
N ILE A 13 -14.31 6.00 -12.95
CA ILE A 13 -15.16 5.91 -11.75
C ILE A 13 -14.30 6.16 -10.50
N GLU A 14 -13.13 5.52 -10.38
CA GLU A 14 -12.23 5.71 -9.23
C GLU A 14 -11.78 7.17 -9.06
N ARG A 15 -11.53 7.89 -10.16
CA ARG A 15 -11.20 9.33 -10.12
C ARG A 15 -12.35 10.15 -9.52
N SER A 16 -13.58 9.84 -9.87
CA SER A 16 -14.77 10.58 -9.38
C SER A 16 -15.03 10.39 -7.88
N ILE A 17 -14.62 9.26 -7.31
CA ILE A 17 -14.81 8.91 -5.90
C ILE A 17 -13.55 9.04 -5.05
N ASN A 18 -12.48 9.59 -5.61
CA ASN A 18 -11.23 9.77 -4.88
C ASN A 18 -11.42 10.75 -3.70
N GLY A 19 -10.88 10.39 -2.53
CA GLY A 19 -11.03 11.19 -1.30
C GLY A 19 -12.37 11.01 -0.58
N GLN A 20 -13.32 10.26 -1.15
CA GLN A 20 -14.61 9.99 -0.50
C GLN A 20 -14.48 8.89 0.58
N SER A 21 -15.52 8.82 1.46
CA SER A 21 -15.56 7.79 2.52
C SER A 21 -15.57 6.37 1.95
N ALA A 22 -15.12 5.41 2.74
CA ALA A 22 -15.08 4.00 2.33
C ALA A 22 -16.47 3.46 1.96
N ASP A 23 -17.49 3.85 2.70
CA ASP A 23 -18.87 3.42 2.44
C ASP A 23 -19.41 4.00 1.13
N HIS A 24 -19.14 5.28 0.88
CA HIS A 24 -19.52 5.92 -0.39
C HIS A 24 -18.79 5.26 -1.58
N ARG A 25 -17.49 5.05 -1.46
CA ARG A 25 -16.71 4.37 -2.51
C ARG A 25 -17.23 2.97 -2.78
N LYS A 26 -17.55 2.19 -1.74
CA LYS A 26 -18.16 0.87 -1.90
C LYS A 26 -19.49 0.94 -2.63
N ALA A 27 -20.39 1.83 -2.24
CA ALA A 27 -21.71 1.98 -2.86
C ALA A 27 -21.60 2.30 -4.35
N VAL A 28 -20.76 3.27 -4.73
CA VAL A 28 -20.56 3.64 -6.15
C VAL A 28 -19.91 2.50 -6.93
N ARG A 29 -18.93 1.80 -6.36
CA ARG A 29 -18.30 0.64 -7.02
C ARG A 29 -19.27 -0.51 -7.27
N GLN A 30 -20.13 -0.81 -6.31
CA GLN A 30 -21.18 -1.80 -6.47
C GLN A 30 -22.17 -1.41 -7.57
N ALA A 31 -22.56 -0.13 -7.64
CA ALA A 31 -23.50 0.36 -8.63
C ALA A 31 -22.91 0.48 -10.05
N GLN A 32 -21.68 0.95 -10.18
CA GLN A 32 -21.10 1.34 -11.47
C GLN A 32 -19.93 0.45 -11.90
N SER A 33 -19.03 0.07 -10.99
CA SER A 33 -17.84 -0.70 -11.36
C SER A 33 -18.12 -2.20 -11.45
N ALA A 34 -18.98 -2.75 -10.60
CA ALA A 34 -19.28 -4.19 -10.60
C ALA A 34 -19.83 -4.70 -11.95
N PRO A 35 -20.77 -4.02 -12.60
CA PRO A 35 -21.22 -4.42 -13.94
C PRO A 35 -20.10 -4.41 -14.99
N LEU A 36 -19.21 -3.41 -14.94
CA LEU A 36 -18.08 -3.31 -15.88
C LEU A 36 -17.05 -4.41 -15.64
N VAL A 37 -16.82 -4.79 -14.39
CA VAL A 37 -15.92 -5.89 -14.02
C VAL A 37 -16.49 -7.24 -14.50
N ALA A 38 -17.79 -7.47 -14.35
CA ALA A 38 -18.46 -8.68 -14.85
C ALA A 38 -18.37 -8.76 -16.38
N ASP A 39 -18.61 -7.66 -17.09
CA ASP A 39 -18.49 -7.58 -18.54
C ASP A 39 -17.04 -7.77 -19.01
N LEU A 40 -16.06 -7.22 -18.29
CA LEU A 40 -14.64 -7.45 -18.56
C LEU A 40 -14.26 -8.93 -18.41
N GLU A 41 -14.75 -9.59 -17.35
CA GLU A 41 -14.52 -11.01 -17.13
C GLU A 41 -15.08 -11.85 -18.26
N ALA A 42 -16.35 -11.61 -18.64
CA ALA A 42 -17.03 -12.32 -19.72
C ALA A 42 -16.25 -12.15 -21.04
N TYR A 43 -15.88 -10.93 -21.38
CA TYR A 43 -15.09 -10.64 -22.57
C TYR A 43 -13.74 -11.37 -22.55
N MET A 44 -13.01 -11.31 -21.44
CA MET A 44 -11.71 -11.97 -21.32
C MET A 44 -11.83 -13.48 -21.44
N ARG A 45 -12.89 -14.11 -20.89
CA ARG A 45 -13.15 -15.54 -21.02
C ARG A 45 -13.44 -15.92 -22.47
N GLU A 46 -14.24 -15.14 -23.17
CA GLU A 46 -14.54 -15.35 -24.60
C GLU A 46 -13.25 -15.24 -25.44
N GLN A 47 -12.42 -14.23 -25.23
CA GLN A 47 -11.17 -14.08 -25.98
C GLN A 47 -10.16 -15.19 -25.64
N CYS A 48 -10.07 -15.59 -24.38
CA CYS A 48 -9.19 -16.68 -23.94
C CYS A 48 -9.57 -18.02 -24.60
N ALA A 49 -10.86 -18.28 -24.80
CA ALA A 49 -11.35 -19.50 -25.47
C ALA A 49 -10.94 -19.59 -26.96
N LYS A 50 -10.63 -18.47 -27.59
CA LYS A 50 -10.18 -18.38 -29.00
C LYS A 50 -8.66 -18.60 -29.14
N LEU A 51 -7.93 -18.65 -28.04
CA LEU A 51 -6.46 -18.74 -28.03
C LEU A 51 -6.00 -20.18 -27.72
N SER A 52 -4.86 -20.56 -28.27
CA SER A 52 -4.21 -21.82 -27.89
C SER A 52 -3.75 -21.78 -26.44
N ARG A 53 -3.72 -22.94 -25.74
CA ARG A 53 -3.29 -23.04 -24.33
C ARG A 53 -1.85 -22.55 -24.10
N GLY A 54 -0.98 -22.63 -25.12
CA GLY A 54 0.41 -22.19 -25.07
C GLY A 54 0.61 -20.69 -25.29
N HIS A 55 -0.43 -19.98 -25.74
CA HIS A 55 -0.33 -18.55 -26.06
C HIS A 55 -0.12 -17.71 -24.80
N ASP A 56 0.83 -16.76 -24.84
CA ASP A 56 1.21 -16.00 -23.65
C ASP A 56 0.07 -15.14 -23.09
N LEU A 57 -0.79 -14.60 -23.96
CA LEU A 57 -1.98 -13.88 -23.53
C LEU A 57 -2.98 -14.82 -22.81
N ALA A 58 -3.14 -16.05 -23.28
CA ALA A 58 -4.00 -17.04 -22.61
C ALA A 58 -3.44 -17.41 -21.22
N LYS A 59 -2.11 -17.55 -21.09
CA LYS A 59 -1.44 -17.78 -19.80
C LYS A 59 -1.70 -16.61 -18.84
N ALA A 60 -1.54 -15.36 -19.31
CA ALA A 60 -1.79 -14.17 -18.52
C ALA A 60 -3.25 -14.07 -18.04
N MET A 61 -4.23 -14.29 -18.93
CA MET A 61 -5.65 -14.32 -18.58
C MET A 61 -5.97 -15.42 -17.56
N ASN A 62 -5.44 -16.63 -17.76
CA ASN A 62 -5.64 -17.74 -16.83
C ASN A 62 -5.03 -17.46 -15.43
N TYR A 63 -3.91 -16.74 -15.36
CA TYR A 63 -3.35 -16.27 -14.09
C TYR A 63 -4.34 -15.34 -13.38
N MET A 64 -4.96 -14.40 -14.09
CA MET A 64 -5.96 -13.49 -13.53
C MET A 64 -7.21 -14.24 -13.07
N PHE A 65 -7.75 -15.16 -13.89
CA PHE A 65 -8.95 -15.93 -13.52
C PHE A 65 -8.78 -16.75 -12.25
N LYS A 66 -7.59 -17.35 -12.06
CA LYS A 66 -7.28 -18.09 -10.81
C LYS A 66 -7.30 -17.20 -9.56
N ARG A 67 -7.16 -15.89 -9.71
CA ARG A 67 -7.10 -14.90 -8.63
C ARG A 67 -8.20 -13.84 -8.76
N TRP A 68 -9.24 -14.12 -9.54
CA TRP A 68 -10.28 -13.14 -9.87
C TRP A 68 -10.88 -12.50 -8.62
N GLY A 69 -11.23 -13.28 -7.60
CA GLY A 69 -11.75 -12.78 -6.34
C GLY A 69 -10.79 -11.85 -5.58
N SER A 70 -9.47 -12.01 -5.77
CA SER A 70 -8.49 -11.06 -5.21
C SER A 70 -8.46 -9.76 -5.99
N PHE A 71 -8.56 -9.81 -7.31
CA PHE A 71 -8.61 -8.63 -8.17
C PHE A 71 -9.90 -7.82 -8.00
N THR A 72 -11.02 -8.47 -7.66
CA THR A 72 -12.32 -7.83 -7.51
C THR A 72 -12.65 -7.41 -6.08
N ARG A 73 -11.78 -7.71 -5.10
CA ARG A 73 -12.01 -7.40 -3.68
C ARG A 73 -12.27 -5.91 -3.41
N PHE A 74 -11.75 -5.01 -4.23
CA PHE A 74 -12.00 -3.57 -4.10
C PHE A 74 -13.48 -3.18 -4.26
N LEU A 75 -14.29 -4.03 -4.90
CA LEU A 75 -15.74 -3.84 -5.02
C LEU A 75 -16.46 -3.99 -3.67
N ASP A 76 -15.94 -4.87 -2.81
CA ASP A 76 -16.59 -5.24 -1.54
C ASP A 76 -16.09 -4.41 -0.35
N ASP A 77 -14.89 -3.82 -0.46
CA ASP A 77 -14.29 -2.98 0.58
C ASP A 77 -13.81 -1.66 0.00
N GLY A 78 -14.51 -0.57 0.36
CA GLY A 78 -14.18 0.79 -0.10
C GLY A 78 -12.81 1.32 0.35
N ARG A 79 -12.15 0.68 1.32
CA ARG A 79 -10.79 1.04 1.77
C ARG A 79 -9.72 0.57 0.79
N ILE A 80 -9.98 -0.51 0.06
CA ILE A 80 -9.02 -1.08 -0.89
C ILE A 80 -8.92 -0.19 -2.12
N CYS A 81 -7.70 0.13 -2.54
CA CYS A 81 -7.46 0.85 -3.79
C CYS A 81 -7.51 -0.10 -5.00
N LEU A 82 -7.98 0.41 -6.15
CA LEU A 82 -7.97 -0.33 -7.42
C LEU A 82 -6.53 -0.60 -7.92
N SER A 83 -5.58 0.24 -7.54
CA SER A 83 -4.16 0.10 -7.89
C SER A 83 -3.29 -0.03 -6.64
N ASN A 84 -2.10 -0.64 -6.80
CA ASN A 84 -1.09 -0.73 -5.76
C ASN A 84 -0.06 0.41 -5.81
N ASN A 85 -0.34 1.49 -6.53
CA ASN A 85 0.57 2.63 -6.73
C ASN A 85 1.09 3.23 -5.42
N ALA A 86 0.30 3.18 -4.33
CA ALA A 86 0.73 3.65 -3.02
C ALA A 86 1.86 2.77 -2.47
N ALA A 87 1.72 1.44 -2.56
CA ALA A 87 2.74 0.49 -2.14
C ALA A 87 4.00 0.59 -3.02
N GLU A 88 3.84 0.73 -4.34
CA GLU A 88 4.96 0.91 -5.27
C GLU A 88 5.73 2.19 -4.99
N ARG A 89 5.04 3.31 -4.74
CA ARG A 89 5.69 4.56 -4.33
C ARG A 89 6.44 4.42 -3.02
N ALA A 90 5.87 3.71 -2.03
CA ALA A 90 6.54 3.46 -0.77
C ALA A 90 7.82 2.62 -0.93
N LEU A 91 7.81 1.63 -1.83
CA LEU A 91 8.97 0.78 -2.12
C LEU A 91 10.01 1.47 -3.03
N ARG A 92 9.66 2.55 -3.72
CA ARG A 92 10.55 3.23 -4.67
C ARG A 92 11.86 3.70 -4.04
N GLY A 93 11.83 4.18 -2.79
CA GLY A 93 13.04 4.59 -2.06
C GLY A 93 14.04 3.44 -1.91
N ILE A 94 13.57 2.23 -1.57
CA ILE A 94 14.41 1.03 -1.49
C ILE A 94 14.91 0.64 -2.89
N ALA A 95 14.03 0.61 -3.89
CA ALA A 95 14.38 0.21 -5.25
C ALA A 95 15.47 1.10 -5.89
N LEU A 96 15.41 2.41 -5.61
CA LEU A 96 16.43 3.37 -6.07
C LEU A 96 17.71 3.30 -5.24
N GLY A 97 17.59 3.23 -3.90
CA GLY A 97 18.73 3.23 -2.97
C GLY A 97 19.56 1.96 -3.04
N ARG A 98 18.97 0.81 -3.39
CA ARG A 98 19.69 -0.49 -3.46
C ARG A 98 20.92 -0.47 -4.38
N LYS A 99 20.94 0.39 -5.38
CA LYS A 99 22.11 0.57 -6.28
C LYS A 99 23.32 1.14 -5.54
N SER A 100 23.08 1.94 -4.49
CA SER A 100 24.14 2.53 -3.66
C SER A 100 24.54 1.61 -2.51
N TRP A 101 23.64 0.74 -2.05
CA TRP A 101 23.90 -0.15 -0.91
C TRP A 101 24.52 -1.49 -1.32
N LEU A 102 24.44 -1.87 -2.58
CA LEU A 102 24.86 -3.14 -3.16
C LEU A 102 24.14 -4.35 -2.56
N PHE A 103 24.20 -4.58 -1.24
CA PHE A 103 23.53 -5.67 -0.52
C PHE A 103 23.37 -5.37 0.96
N CYS A 104 22.50 -6.13 1.62
CA CYS A 104 22.21 -5.97 3.06
C CYS A 104 23.10 -6.86 3.97
N GLY A 105 24.10 -7.53 3.43
CA GLY A 105 25.04 -8.41 4.14
C GLY A 105 24.49 -9.79 4.50
N SER A 106 23.21 -9.88 4.89
CA SER A 106 22.56 -11.14 5.27
C SER A 106 21.03 -10.96 5.31
N ASP A 107 20.27 -12.06 5.42
CA ASP A 107 18.82 -12.05 5.63
C ASP A 107 18.42 -11.25 6.89
N ARG A 108 19.22 -11.37 7.94
CA ARG A 108 19.03 -10.60 9.17
C ARG A 108 19.21 -9.10 8.93
N GLY A 109 20.22 -8.72 8.14
CA GLY A 109 20.44 -7.33 7.71
C GLY A 109 19.28 -6.81 6.89
N GLY A 110 18.76 -7.58 5.94
CA GLY A 110 17.59 -7.25 5.14
C GLY A 110 16.32 -7.03 5.98
N ARG A 111 16.07 -7.90 6.96
CA ARG A 111 14.92 -7.75 7.89
C ARG A 111 15.01 -6.48 8.72
N ARG A 112 16.21 -6.14 9.21
CA ARG A 112 16.45 -4.89 9.97
C ARG A 112 16.25 -3.66 9.09
N ALA A 113 16.77 -3.67 7.87
CA ALA A 113 16.57 -2.59 6.92
C ALA A 113 15.10 -2.39 6.60
N ALA A 114 14.35 -3.47 6.37
CA ALA A 114 12.90 -3.42 6.14
C ALA A 114 12.13 -2.84 7.33
N ALA A 115 12.47 -3.24 8.56
CA ALA A 115 11.86 -2.72 9.78
C ALA A 115 12.13 -1.21 9.94
N MET A 116 13.37 -0.78 9.78
CA MET A 116 13.75 0.65 9.87
C MET A 116 13.06 1.48 8.78
N TYR A 117 13.01 0.96 7.56
CA TYR A 117 12.33 1.65 6.46
C TYR A 117 10.82 1.80 6.74
N SER A 118 10.19 0.77 7.29
CA SER A 118 8.78 0.83 7.69
C SER A 118 8.53 1.91 8.75
N LEU A 119 9.40 2.01 9.75
CA LEU A 119 9.30 3.04 10.78
C LEU A 119 9.50 4.45 10.23
N ILE A 120 10.48 4.65 9.34
CA ILE A 120 10.72 5.94 8.66
C ILE A 120 9.51 6.36 7.80
N VAL A 121 8.94 5.42 7.04
CA VAL A 121 7.74 5.71 6.24
C VAL A 121 6.54 6.00 7.14
N SER A 122 6.37 5.25 8.24
CA SER A 122 5.31 5.51 9.23
C SER A 122 5.47 6.87 9.89
N ALA A 123 6.69 7.32 10.21
CA ALA A 123 6.94 8.66 10.72
C ALA A 123 6.40 9.73 9.74
N LYS A 124 6.76 9.62 8.45
CA LYS A 124 6.28 10.54 7.40
C LYS A 124 4.76 10.51 7.25
N MET A 125 4.13 9.35 7.35
CA MET A 125 2.65 9.22 7.26
C MET A 125 1.92 9.83 8.45
N ASN A 126 2.60 10.01 9.58
CA ASN A 126 2.09 10.65 10.78
C ASN A 126 2.58 12.12 10.94
N ASP A 127 3.08 12.73 9.86
CA ASP A 127 3.65 14.08 9.85
C ASP A 127 4.73 14.28 10.94
N VAL A 128 5.53 13.25 11.16
CA VAL A 128 6.71 13.28 12.03
C VAL A 128 7.95 13.37 11.15
N ASP A 129 8.85 14.31 11.46
CA ASP A 129 10.17 14.33 10.83
C ASP A 129 10.97 13.09 11.23
N PRO A 130 11.29 12.19 10.28
CA PRO A 130 11.99 10.94 10.61
C PRO A 130 13.37 11.14 11.19
N GLN A 131 14.06 12.24 10.84
CA GLN A 131 15.39 12.52 11.35
C GLN A 131 15.34 12.95 12.81
N ALA A 132 14.44 13.88 13.16
CA ALA A 132 14.23 14.31 14.53
C ALA A 132 13.75 13.16 15.42
N TRP A 133 12.79 12.37 14.93
CA TRP A 133 12.31 11.16 15.62
C TRP A 133 13.45 10.16 15.89
N LEU A 134 14.23 9.82 14.87
CA LEU A 134 15.31 8.83 15.00
C LEU A 134 16.40 9.31 15.94
N ALA A 135 16.77 10.60 15.89
CA ALA A 135 17.75 11.20 16.79
C ALA A 135 17.31 11.07 18.27
N ASP A 136 16.06 11.41 18.57
CA ASP A 136 15.50 11.28 19.90
C ASP A 136 15.41 9.82 20.37
N VAL A 137 14.95 8.92 19.51
CA VAL A 137 14.91 7.48 19.82
C VAL A 137 16.29 6.95 20.14
N LEU A 138 17.31 7.26 19.34
CA LEU A 138 18.69 6.80 19.57
C LEU A 138 19.27 7.35 20.86
N ALA A 139 18.93 8.58 21.23
CA ALA A 139 19.36 9.18 22.48
C ALA A 139 18.79 8.49 23.74
N ARG A 140 17.57 7.96 23.64
CA ARG A 140 16.81 7.43 24.79
C ARG A 140 16.75 5.91 24.89
N ILE A 141 16.83 5.18 23.77
CA ILE A 141 16.50 3.76 23.70
C ILE A 141 17.34 2.88 24.64
N ALA A 142 18.60 3.24 24.88
CA ALA A 142 19.48 2.46 25.72
C ALA A 142 19.03 2.41 27.19
N ALA A 143 18.40 3.46 27.69
CA ALA A 143 17.89 3.57 29.06
C ALA A 143 16.35 3.42 29.14
N HIS A 144 15.68 3.24 27.99
CA HIS A 144 14.24 3.21 27.96
C HIS A 144 13.68 1.84 28.42
N PRO A 145 12.66 1.81 29.31
CA PRO A 145 12.10 0.56 29.79
C PRO A 145 11.50 -0.28 28.65
N ALA A 146 11.85 -1.57 28.59
CA ALA A 146 11.41 -2.46 27.50
C ALA A 146 9.88 -2.60 27.39
N HIS A 147 9.15 -2.45 28.49
CA HIS A 147 7.68 -2.50 28.50
C HIS A 147 7.00 -1.20 28.02
N ARG A 148 7.77 -0.16 27.69
CA ARG A 148 7.30 1.16 27.23
C ARG A 148 7.85 1.52 25.85
N LEU A 149 8.34 0.56 25.08
CA LEU A 149 8.90 0.80 23.74
C LEU A 149 7.88 1.39 22.75
N ASP A 150 6.59 1.18 22.99
CA ASP A 150 5.50 1.78 22.22
C ASP A 150 5.52 3.31 22.23
N GLU A 151 6.05 3.95 23.27
CA GLU A 151 6.21 5.41 23.35
C GLU A 151 7.24 5.95 22.36
N LEU A 152 8.16 5.12 21.90
CA LEU A 152 9.18 5.47 20.91
C LEU A 152 8.69 5.28 19.46
N LEU A 153 7.51 4.70 19.25
CA LEU A 153 6.97 4.48 17.91
C LEU A 153 6.53 5.80 17.27
N PRO A 154 6.73 5.99 15.97
CA PRO A 154 6.51 7.28 15.31
C PRO A 154 5.12 7.88 15.55
N TRP A 155 4.09 7.04 15.57
CA TRP A 155 2.70 7.47 15.74
C TRP A 155 2.33 7.89 17.18
N ASN A 156 3.10 7.47 18.18
CA ASN A 156 2.93 7.87 19.57
C ASN A 156 3.88 9.02 19.98
N TRP A 157 4.97 9.18 19.27
CA TRP A 157 6.07 10.07 19.62
C TRP A 157 5.64 11.54 19.79
N LYS A 158 4.83 12.09 18.86
CA LYS A 158 4.33 13.49 18.98
C LYS A 158 3.53 13.71 20.26
N THR A 159 2.65 12.78 20.59
CA THR A 159 1.78 12.87 21.76
C THR A 159 2.59 12.85 23.05
N VAL A 160 3.59 11.97 23.13
CA VAL A 160 4.50 11.87 24.28
C VAL A 160 5.35 13.13 24.44
N GLN A 161 5.87 13.68 23.35
CA GLN A 161 6.63 14.92 23.35
C GLN A 161 5.78 16.11 23.82
N GLN A 162 4.55 16.23 23.34
CA GLN A 162 3.64 17.30 23.74
C GLN A 162 3.27 17.20 25.24
N GLN A 163 3.03 16.01 25.75
CA GLN A 163 2.76 15.76 27.16
C GLN A 163 3.98 16.10 28.04
N GLY A 164 5.17 15.72 27.59
CA GLY A 164 6.42 16.03 28.30
C GLY A 164 6.68 17.56 28.40
N LEU A 165 6.43 18.30 27.34
CA LEU A 165 6.54 19.77 27.32
C LEU A 165 5.50 20.44 28.23
N ALA A 166 4.27 19.95 28.24
CA ALA A 166 3.20 20.47 29.11
C ALA A 166 3.52 20.23 30.60
N MET A 167 4.12 19.11 30.96
CA MET A 167 4.54 18.82 32.34
C MET A 167 5.75 19.63 32.81
N GLN A 168 6.60 20.12 31.90
CA GLN A 168 7.74 20.96 32.23
C GLN A 168 7.36 22.45 32.36
N ALA A 169 6.21 22.84 31.79
CA ALA A 169 5.71 24.20 31.80
C ALA A 169 4.74 24.50 32.98
N ALA A 170 4.38 23.48 33.76
CA ALA A 170 3.50 23.54 34.92
C ALA A 170 4.28 23.46 36.23
#